data_0d3d326ee6f45b9b239e6c320f3fec87
#
_entry.id   0d3d326ee6f45b9b239e6c320f3fec87
#
_cell.length_a   1.000
_cell.length_b   1.000
_cell.length_c   1.000
_cell.angle_alpha   90.00
_cell.angle_beta   90.00
_cell.angle_gamma   90.00
#
_symmetry.space_group_name_H-M   'P 1'
#
loop_
_entity.id
_entity.type
_entity.pdbx_description
1 polymer ?
#
loop_
_entity_poly.entity_id
_entity_poly.type
_entity_poly.pdbx_seq_one_letter_code
_entity_poly.pdbx_strand_id
1 'polypeptide(L)'
;VMVGNYLPHSVVVLDADLNLVKVMPAVDREGRRSSRVSAVYDASPRRSFVVALKDIPEVWEVSYDPKAPELPIGVIHDFQYREGAFVPGFMNVRRSVLQDTLDDFFFTQDYSEVMGASREAGKGQVVHLDVRRKIADLDLPGMPHLGSGITFVHDGRPVMATPNLKEGVVSVIDMKTWKAVKQIATNGPGFFMRSHDATPYAWIDSMMGPRKDTL
;
A
#
# COMPACT_ATOMS: atom_id res chain seq x y z
N VAL A 1 2.97 -7.26 16.14
CA VAL A 1 1.88 -6.41 15.62
C VAL A 1 2.42 -5.02 15.34
N MET A 2 1.95 -4.38 14.25
CA MET A 2 2.26 -2.97 13.96
C MET A 2 0.97 -2.16 13.91
N VAL A 3 0.99 -0.98 14.55
CA VAL A 3 -0.17 -0.08 14.64
C VAL A 3 0.24 1.29 14.09
N GLY A 4 -0.51 1.77 13.10
CA GLY A 4 -0.37 3.11 12.58
C GLY A 4 -1.34 4.08 13.27
N ASN A 5 -0.83 5.20 13.76
CA ASN A 5 -1.61 6.18 14.50
C ASN A 5 -1.87 7.44 13.68
N TYR A 6 -3.10 7.96 13.81
CA TYR A 6 -3.44 9.30 13.37
C TYR A 6 -2.90 10.36 14.34
N LEU A 7 -3.06 10.12 15.65
CA LEU A 7 -2.50 10.92 16.72
C LEU A 7 -2.09 10.01 17.88
N PRO A 8 -0.87 10.16 18.43
CA PRO A 8 0.22 10.98 17.87
C PRO A 8 0.71 10.39 16.52
N HIS A 9 1.28 11.24 15.65
CA HIS A 9 1.82 10.81 14.35
C HIS A 9 2.95 9.80 14.53
N SER A 10 2.63 8.51 14.53
CA SER A 10 3.59 7.47 14.86
C SER A 10 3.16 6.10 14.34
N VAL A 11 4.14 5.22 14.28
CA VAL A 11 3.96 3.78 14.11
C VAL A 11 4.45 3.09 15.38
N VAL A 12 3.66 2.19 15.92
CA VAL A 12 3.98 1.43 17.14
C VAL A 12 4.13 -0.04 16.80
N VAL A 13 5.19 -0.65 17.30
CA VAL A 13 5.42 -2.10 17.21
C VAL A 13 5.21 -2.74 18.57
N LEU A 14 4.40 -3.78 18.60
CA LEU A 14 4.11 -4.59 19.77
C LEU A 14 4.55 -6.04 19.51
N ASP A 15 4.96 -6.74 20.55
CA ASP A 15 5.20 -8.18 20.51
C ASP A 15 3.90 -9.01 20.50
N ALA A 16 4.01 -10.33 20.64
CA ALA A 16 2.87 -11.24 20.66
C ALA A 16 1.99 -11.09 21.91
N ASP A 17 2.59 -10.62 23.01
CA ASP A 17 1.91 -10.36 24.29
C ASP A 17 1.42 -8.90 24.40
N LEU A 18 1.50 -8.15 23.29
CA LEU A 18 1.13 -6.73 23.17
C LEU A 18 2.00 -5.78 24.00
N ASN A 19 3.19 -6.20 24.42
CA ASN A 19 4.13 -5.30 25.04
C ASN A 19 4.77 -4.38 23.99
N LEU A 20 5.06 -3.15 24.40
CA LEU A 20 5.70 -2.17 23.54
C LEU A 20 7.13 -2.58 23.18
N VAL A 21 7.40 -2.76 21.88
CA VAL A 21 8.73 -3.04 21.35
C VAL A 21 9.40 -1.76 20.86
N LYS A 22 8.69 -0.96 20.08
CA LYS A 22 9.24 0.26 19.47
C LYS A 22 8.17 1.28 19.11
N VAL A 23 8.50 2.56 19.25
CA VAL A 23 7.73 3.67 18.71
C VAL A 23 8.60 4.38 17.67
N MET A 24 8.04 4.60 16.50
CA MET A 24 8.67 5.33 15.41
C MET A 24 7.84 6.56 15.07
N PRO A 25 8.36 7.79 15.27
CA PRO A 25 7.67 8.98 14.81
C PRO A 25 7.44 8.95 13.29
N ALA A 26 6.21 9.19 12.85
CA ALA A 26 5.87 9.28 11.43
C ALA A 26 6.25 10.67 10.91
N VAL A 27 7.54 10.84 10.58
CA VAL A 27 8.13 12.09 10.12
C VAL A 27 8.88 11.89 8.80
N ASP A 28 8.99 12.95 8.00
CA ASP A 28 9.79 12.92 6.78
C ASP A 28 11.28 12.65 7.07
N ARG A 29 12.05 12.45 6.02
CA ARG A 29 13.48 12.12 6.14
C ARG A 29 14.27 13.16 6.92
N GLU A 30 13.88 14.43 6.81
CA GLU A 30 14.54 15.55 7.49
C GLU A 30 13.99 15.82 8.90
N GLY A 31 12.95 15.10 9.31
CA GLY A 31 12.30 15.28 10.61
C GLY A 31 11.51 16.59 10.75
N ARG A 32 11.16 17.25 9.64
CA ARG A 32 10.51 18.57 9.63
C ARG A 32 8.99 18.51 9.57
N ARG A 33 8.45 17.49 8.93
CA ARG A 33 7.00 17.29 8.79
C ARG A 33 6.61 15.97 9.40
N SER A 34 5.54 15.97 10.16
CA SER A 34 4.92 14.75 10.68
C SER A 34 3.69 14.38 9.88
N SER A 35 3.31 13.10 9.90
CA SER A 35 2.19 12.57 9.14
C SER A 35 1.35 11.62 9.95
N ARG A 36 0.07 11.67 9.71
CA ARG A 36 -0.83 10.56 10.04
C ARG A 36 -0.41 9.32 9.25
N VAL A 37 -0.70 8.14 9.78
CA VAL A 37 -0.50 6.88 9.06
C VAL A 37 -1.83 6.49 8.41
N SER A 38 -1.85 6.34 7.09
CA SER A 38 -3.07 6.00 6.35
C SER A 38 -3.36 4.51 6.32
N ALA A 39 -2.33 3.68 6.19
CA ALA A 39 -2.47 2.22 6.11
C ALA A 39 -1.21 1.52 6.63
N VAL A 40 -1.41 0.35 7.24
CA VAL A 40 -0.33 -0.57 7.65
C VAL A 40 -0.76 -1.98 7.28
N TYR A 41 0.06 -2.68 6.49
CA TYR A 41 -0.17 -4.06 6.12
C TYR A 41 1.07 -4.92 6.34
N ASP A 42 0.83 -6.19 6.72
CA ASP A 42 1.88 -7.20 6.79
C ASP A 42 2.24 -7.69 5.38
N ALA A 43 3.52 -7.69 5.09
CA ALA A 43 4.12 -8.29 3.91
C ALA A 43 4.96 -9.49 4.33
N SER A 44 4.31 -10.54 4.84
CA SER A 44 4.97 -11.69 5.45
C SER A 44 5.98 -12.39 4.53
N PRO A 45 5.79 -12.53 3.20
CA PRO A 45 6.83 -13.07 2.33
C PRO A 45 8.11 -12.23 2.29
N ARG A 46 8.00 -10.93 2.59
CA ARG A 46 9.15 -10.01 2.71
C ARG A 46 9.66 -9.88 4.15
N ARG A 47 9.00 -10.51 5.10
CA ARG A 47 9.26 -10.37 6.55
C ARG A 47 9.28 -8.89 6.98
N SER A 48 8.30 -8.14 6.50
CA SER A 48 8.21 -6.70 6.69
C SER A 48 6.77 -6.25 6.87
N PHE A 49 6.60 -5.11 7.55
CA PHE A 49 5.39 -4.31 7.44
C PHE A 49 5.59 -3.21 6.40
N VAL A 50 4.53 -2.89 5.67
CA VAL A 50 4.50 -1.75 4.75
C VAL A 50 3.50 -0.73 5.27
N VAL A 51 3.93 0.52 5.31
CA VAL A 51 3.22 1.64 5.93
C VAL A 51 3.09 2.77 4.92
N ALA A 52 1.89 3.28 4.71
CA ALA A 52 1.66 4.48 3.91
C ALA A 52 1.41 5.69 4.81
N LEU A 53 2.03 6.81 4.49
CA LEU A 53 1.87 8.07 5.18
C LEU A 53 0.83 8.94 4.47
N LYS A 54 -0.10 9.50 5.25
CA LYS A 54 -1.24 10.25 4.72
C LYS A 54 -0.89 11.67 4.25
N ASP A 55 0.01 12.33 4.96
CA ASP A 55 0.31 13.77 4.78
C ASP A 55 1.71 14.00 4.20
N ILE A 56 2.48 12.93 4.01
CA ILE A 56 3.80 12.92 3.42
C ILE A 56 3.82 11.87 2.31
N PRO A 57 4.31 12.17 1.09
CA PRO A 57 4.34 11.22 0.00
C PRO A 57 5.45 10.19 0.19
N GLU A 58 5.30 9.36 1.21
CA GLU A 58 6.24 8.27 1.51
C GLU A 58 5.50 6.97 1.81
N VAL A 59 6.09 5.87 1.35
CA VAL A 59 5.79 4.51 1.81
C VAL A 59 7.02 3.98 2.54
N TRP A 60 6.79 3.41 3.70
CA TRP A 60 7.82 2.82 4.54
C TRP A 60 7.74 1.30 4.49
N GLU A 61 8.87 0.65 4.42
CA GLU A 61 9.01 -0.78 4.70
C GLU A 61 9.83 -0.94 5.97
N VAL A 62 9.30 -1.70 6.94
CA VAL A 62 9.93 -1.94 8.24
C VAL A 62 10.09 -3.44 8.41
N SER A 63 11.31 -3.94 8.27
CA SER A 63 11.58 -5.37 8.40
C SER A 63 11.58 -5.82 9.86
N TYR A 64 10.91 -6.95 10.10
CA TYR A 64 10.99 -7.70 11.35
C TYR A 64 11.93 -8.92 11.25
N ASP A 65 12.69 -9.02 10.15
CA ASP A 65 13.76 -10.00 10.04
C ASP A 65 15.00 -9.54 10.82
N PRO A 66 15.47 -10.27 11.85
CA PRO A 66 16.69 -9.93 12.55
C PRO A 66 17.94 -9.90 11.66
N LYS A 67 17.88 -10.56 10.48
CA LYS A 67 18.95 -10.60 9.49
C LYS A 67 18.74 -9.62 8.34
N ALA A 68 17.79 -8.70 8.46
CA ALA A 68 17.57 -7.70 7.43
C ALA A 68 18.85 -6.93 7.12
N PRO A 69 19.18 -6.72 5.84
CA PRO A 69 20.37 -5.99 5.45
C PRO A 69 20.32 -4.54 5.97
N GLU A 70 21.48 -4.01 6.27
CA GLU A 70 21.60 -2.63 6.73
C GLU A 70 21.05 -1.63 5.72
N LEU A 71 20.50 -0.56 6.24
CA LEU A 71 19.92 0.53 5.45
C LEU A 71 20.89 1.70 5.40
N PRO A 72 21.18 2.25 4.20
CA PRO A 72 21.97 3.45 4.07
C PRO A 72 21.17 4.67 4.55
N ILE A 73 21.82 5.54 5.30
CA ILE A 73 21.30 6.83 5.72
C ILE A 73 22.16 7.97 5.17
N GLY A 74 21.51 9.02 4.67
CA GLY A 74 22.23 10.14 4.07
C GLY A 74 22.84 9.82 2.70
N VAL A 75 23.94 10.45 2.39
CA VAL A 75 24.70 10.27 1.15
C VAL A 75 25.65 9.09 1.32
N ILE A 76 25.63 8.18 0.37
CA ILE A 76 26.60 7.08 0.28
C ILE A 76 27.56 7.41 -0.85
N HIS A 77 28.81 7.59 -0.52
CA HIS A 77 29.87 7.91 -1.49
C HIS A 77 30.31 6.66 -2.26
N ASP A 78 30.45 5.55 -1.56
CA ASP A 78 30.80 4.26 -2.15
C ASP A 78 30.15 3.10 -1.38
N PHE A 79 29.35 2.30 -2.08
CA PHE A 79 28.71 1.11 -1.50
C PHE A 79 29.68 -0.06 -1.33
N GLN A 80 30.67 -0.20 -2.20
CA GLN A 80 31.65 -1.29 -2.14
C GLN A 80 32.56 -1.16 -0.92
N TYR A 81 33.03 0.06 -0.67
CA TYR A 81 33.88 0.37 0.48
C TYR A 81 33.11 0.85 1.70
N ARG A 82 31.76 0.90 1.61
CA ARG A 82 30.85 1.33 2.68
C ARG A 82 31.15 2.76 3.16
N GLU A 83 31.51 3.62 2.24
CA GLU A 83 31.72 5.05 2.54
C GLU A 83 30.39 5.77 2.71
N GLY A 84 29.88 5.77 3.93
CA GLY A 84 28.60 6.37 4.32
C GLY A 84 28.12 5.86 5.68
N ALA A 85 26.98 6.35 6.11
CA ALA A 85 26.35 5.91 7.35
C ALA A 85 25.28 4.87 7.06
N PHE A 86 25.22 3.84 7.91
CA PHE A 86 24.26 2.74 7.82
C PHE A 86 23.61 2.48 9.18
N VAL A 87 22.40 2.01 9.16
CA VAL A 87 21.67 1.52 10.34
C VAL A 87 21.23 0.08 10.11
N PRO A 88 21.05 -0.74 11.16
CA PRO A 88 20.49 -2.08 11.02
C PRO A 88 19.18 -2.05 10.25
N GLY A 89 18.93 -3.03 9.37
CA GLY A 89 17.64 -3.13 8.67
C GLY A 89 16.50 -3.52 9.58
N PHE A 90 16.80 -4.33 10.63
CA PHE A 90 15.79 -4.79 11.59
C PHE A 90 15.13 -3.63 12.33
N MET A 91 13.79 -3.56 12.24
CA MET A 91 12.96 -2.55 12.90
C MET A 91 13.36 -1.10 12.60
N ASN A 92 14.02 -0.84 11.47
CA ASN A 92 14.27 0.51 10.97
C ASN A 92 13.55 0.77 9.65
N VAL A 93 13.30 2.03 9.38
CA VAL A 93 12.47 2.46 8.24
C VAL A 93 13.27 2.50 6.96
N ARG A 94 12.87 1.71 5.98
CA ARG A 94 13.30 1.79 4.59
C ARG A 94 12.28 2.62 3.82
N ARG A 95 12.68 3.80 3.35
CA ARG A 95 11.77 4.80 2.75
C ARG A 95 11.70 4.68 1.24
N SER A 96 10.49 4.80 0.70
CA SER A 96 10.23 5.07 -0.71
C SER A 96 9.57 6.44 -0.81
N VAL A 97 10.27 7.40 -1.42
CA VAL A 97 9.75 8.77 -1.59
C VAL A 97 8.96 8.82 -2.90
N LEU A 98 7.75 9.34 -2.84
CA LEU A 98 6.79 9.40 -3.94
C LEU A 98 6.49 10.84 -4.35
N GLN A 99 5.72 11.04 -5.39
CA GLN A 99 5.16 12.35 -5.77
C GLN A 99 3.87 12.65 -5.02
N ASP A 100 3.01 11.64 -4.88
CA ASP A 100 1.69 11.75 -4.28
C ASP A 100 1.60 10.83 -3.05
N THR A 101 0.81 11.22 -2.06
CA THR A 101 0.51 10.40 -0.89
C THR A 101 -0.28 9.15 -1.28
N LEU A 102 -0.28 8.13 -0.42
CA LEU A 102 -1.17 6.98 -0.52
C LEU A 102 -2.16 6.99 0.63
N ASP A 103 -3.45 6.97 0.31
CA ASP A 103 -4.53 6.84 1.29
C ASP A 103 -4.80 5.38 1.65
N ASP A 104 -4.55 4.49 0.69
CA ASP A 104 -4.80 3.06 0.77
C ASP A 104 -3.99 2.34 -0.30
N PHE A 105 -3.64 1.08 -0.07
CA PHE A 105 -2.90 0.28 -1.04
C PHE A 105 -3.16 -1.22 -0.90
N PHE A 106 -2.77 -1.99 -1.92
CA PHE A 106 -2.71 -3.45 -1.90
C PHE A 106 -1.44 -3.96 -2.58
N PHE A 107 -1.05 -5.19 -2.30
CA PHE A 107 0.14 -5.82 -2.86
C PHE A 107 -0.15 -6.56 -4.16
N THR A 108 0.87 -6.67 -5.02
CA THR A 108 0.95 -7.74 -6.02
C THR A 108 1.11 -9.10 -5.33
N GLN A 109 0.84 -10.20 -6.07
CA GLN A 109 0.88 -11.55 -5.50
C GLN A 109 2.27 -11.96 -4.98
N ASP A 110 3.33 -11.42 -5.59
CA ASP A 110 4.72 -11.65 -5.19
C ASP A 110 5.24 -10.63 -4.16
N TYR A 111 4.40 -9.67 -3.74
CA TYR A 111 4.73 -8.60 -2.82
C TYR A 111 5.89 -7.68 -3.29
N SER A 112 6.20 -7.67 -4.59
CA SER A 112 7.23 -6.78 -5.13
C SER A 112 6.75 -5.35 -5.30
N GLU A 113 5.44 -5.15 -5.51
CA GLU A 113 4.83 -3.84 -5.71
C GLU A 113 3.60 -3.64 -4.82
N VAL A 114 3.27 -2.38 -4.63
CA VAL A 114 2.00 -1.94 -4.06
C VAL A 114 1.26 -1.04 -5.04
N MET A 115 -0.04 -1.23 -5.13
CA MET A 115 -0.95 -0.36 -5.87
C MET A 115 -1.72 0.47 -4.86
N GLY A 116 -1.66 1.77 -4.97
CA GLY A 116 -2.30 2.67 -4.02
C GLY A 116 -3.04 3.82 -4.70
N ALA A 117 -4.06 4.32 -4.03
CA ALA A 117 -4.81 5.49 -4.46
C ALA A 117 -4.42 6.73 -3.67
N SER A 118 -4.37 7.86 -4.33
CA SER A 118 -4.22 9.18 -3.73
C SER A 118 -5.52 9.94 -3.87
N ARG A 119 -6.14 10.27 -2.74
CA ARG A 119 -7.40 11.06 -2.72
C ARG A 119 -7.18 12.47 -3.23
N GLU A 120 -6.08 13.10 -2.82
CA GLU A 120 -5.74 14.46 -3.20
C GLU A 120 -5.36 14.56 -4.68
N ALA A 121 -4.56 13.61 -5.19
CA ALA A 121 -4.19 13.58 -6.60
C ALA A 121 -5.31 13.05 -7.51
N GLY A 122 -6.35 12.39 -6.96
CA GLY A 122 -7.47 11.82 -7.71
C GLY A 122 -7.06 10.69 -8.66
N LYS A 123 -5.98 9.98 -8.35
CA LYS A 123 -5.42 8.90 -9.19
C LYS A 123 -4.81 7.78 -8.35
N GLY A 124 -4.60 6.64 -9.01
CA GLY A 124 -3.83 5.53 -8.45
C GLY A 124 -2.38 5.54 -8.94
N GLN A 125 -1.52 4.88 -8.23
CA GLN A 125 -0.12 4.70 -8.59
C GLN A 125 0.39 3.32 -8.16
N VAL A 126 1.41 2.84 -8.87
CA VAL A 126 2.12 1.60 -8.55
C VAL A 126 3.52 1.93 -8.07
N VAL A 127 3.90 1.39 -6.93
CA VAL A 127 5.20 1.60 -6.31
C VAL A 127 5.92 0.26 -6.19
N HIS A 128 7.12 0.19 -6.76
CA HIS A 128 7.97 -0.99 -6.62
C HIS A 128 8.79 -0.89 -5.33
N LEU A 129 8.61 -1.83 -4.44
CA LEU A 129 9.19 -1.79 -3.09
C LEU A 129 10.72 -1.95 -3.08
N ASP A 130 11.29 -2.74 -3.99
CA ASP A 130 12.76 -2.91 -4.03
C ASP A 130 13.46 -1.75 -4.72
N VAL A 131 12.89 -1.24 -5.82
CA VAL A 131 13.38 -0.06 -6.52
C VAL A 131 13.07 1.24 -5.76
N ARG A 132 12.08 1.19 -4.86
CA ARG A 132 11.65 2.28 -3.96
C ARG A 132 11.18 3.53 -4.70
N ARG A 133 10.40 3.34 -5.76
CA ARG A 133 9.82 4.45 -6.52
C ARG A 133 8.54 4.05 -7.24
N LYS A 134 7.78 5.05 -7.62
CA LYS A 134 6.65 4.87 -8.54
C LYS A 134 7.15 4.34 -9.88
N ILE A 135 6.46 3.32 -10.40
CA ILE A 135 6.76 2.71 -11.70
C ILE A 135 5.63 2.91 -12.72
N ALA A 136 4.39 3.15 -12.26
CA ALA A 136 3.26 3.40 -13.13
C ALA A 136 2.21 4.29 -12.46
N ASP A 137 1.41 4.95 -13.28
CA ASP A 137 0.13 5.55 -12.88
C ASP A 137 -1.00 4.59 -13.21
N LEU A 138 -2.04 4.57 -12.37
CA LEU A 138 -3.30 3.87 -12.60
C LEU A 138 -4.35 4.92 -12.99
N ASP A 139 -4.69 4.94 -14.27
CA ASP A 139 -5.76 5.80 -14.81
C ASP A 139 -7.09 5.08 -14.61
N LEU A 140 -7.72 5.33 -13.48
CA LEU A 140 -8.98 4.72 -13.07
C LEU A 140 -10.01 5.82 -12.76
N PRO A 141 -11.29 5.55 -13.04
CA PRO A 141 -12.35 6.53 -12.75
C PRO A 141 -12.45 6.78 -11.24
N GLY A 142 -12.94 7.95 -10.87
CA GLY A 142 -13.32 8.33 -9.51
C GLY A 142 -12.22 8.15 -8.46
N MET A 143 -12.47 7.33 -7.46
CA MET A 143 -11.52 6.97 -6.42
C MET A 143 -11.52 5.45 -6.18
N PRO A 144 -10.57 4.70 -6.76
CA PRO A 144 -10.48 3.26 -6.53
C PRO A 144 -10.11 2.97 -5.08
N HIS A 145 -10.72 1.92 -4.50
CA HIS A 145 -10.40 1.44 -3.15
C HIS A 145 -9.52 0.19 -3.25
N LEU A 146 -8.26 0.38 -3.56
CA LEU A 146 -7.31 -0.70 -3.89
C LEU A 146 -7.08 -1.66 -2.74
N GLY A 147 -7.09 -1.20 -1.48
CA GLY A 147 -6.97 -2.06 -0.30
C GLY A 147 -8.10 -3.06 -0.10
N SER A 148 -9.23 -2.88 -0.77
CA SER A 148 -10.33 -3.86 -0.82
C SER A 148 -10.36 -4.68 -2.11
N GLY A 149 -9.37 -4.52 -2.98
CA GLY A 149 -9.30 -5.25 -4.24
C GLY A 149 -9.05 -6.75 -4.05
N ILE A 150 -9.34 -7.50 -5.10
CA ILE A 150 -9.03 -8.93 -5.18
C ILE A 150 -8.14 -9.19 -6.40
N THR A 151 -7.24 -10.15 -6.29
CA THR A 151 -6.37 -10.57 -7.39
C THR A 151 -6.77 -11.95 -7.89
N PHE A 152 -6.75 -12.14 -9.20
CA PHE A 152 -7.05 -13.43 -9.84
C PHE A 152 -6.42 -13.51 -11.24
N VAL A 153 -6.59 -14.65 -11.92
CA VAL A 153 -6.15 -14.82 -13.30
C VAL A 153 -7.35 -14.69 -14.23
N HIS A 154 -7.28 -13.76 -15.18
CA HIS A 154 -8.27 -13.56 -16.23
C HIS A 154 -7.60 -13.68 -17.62
N ASP A 155 -8.08 -14.60 -18.45
CA ASP A 155 -7.50 -14.88 -19.77
C ASP A 155 -5.97 -15.11 -19.75
N GLY A 156 -5.52 -15.87 -18.74
CA GLY A 156 -4.09 -16.17 -18.54
C GLY A 156 -3.23 -15.02 -18.04
N ARG A 157 -3.84 -13.89 -17.61
CA ARG A 157 -3.14 -12.72 -17.10
C ARG A 157 -3.46 -12.49 -15.62
N PRO A 158 -2.48 -12.14 -14.80
CA PRO A 158 -2.72 -11.69 -13.45
C PRO A 158 -3.43 -10.33 -13.50
N VAL A 159 -4.59 -10.25 -12.89
CA VAL A 159 -5.39 -9.03 -12.80
C VAL A 159 -5.78 -8.73 -11.36
N MET A 160 -6.08 -7.47 -11.09
CA MET A 160 -6.71 -7.00 -9.89
C MET A 160 -8.05 -6.35 -10.22
N ALA A 161 -9.09 -6.70 -9.49
CA ALA A 161 -10.36 -5.98 -9.52
C ALA A 161 -10.49 -5.12 -8.27
N THR A 162 -10.94 -3.87 -8.43
CA THR A 162 -11.09 -2.91 -7.33
C THR A 162 -12.42 -2.20 -7.39
N PRO A 163 -13.12 -2.01 -6.24
CA PRO A 163 -14.29 -1.16 -6.16
C PRO A 163 -13.91 0.31 -6.24
N ASN A 164 -14.92 1.15 -6.35
CA ASN A 164 -14.75 2.60 -6.43
C ASN A 164 -15.64 3.32 -5.41
N LEU A 165 -15.06 4.28 -4.70
CA LEU A 165 -15.73 5.01 -3.61
C LEU A 165 -16.62 6.16 -4.11
N LYS A 166 -16.48 6.59 -5.37
CA LYS A 166 -17.22 7.71 -5.94
C LYS A 166 -18.14 7.31 -7.08
N GLU A 167 -17.83 6.22 -7.76
CA GLU A 167 -18.57 5.76 -8.94
C GLU A 167 -19.01 4.31 -8.77
N GLY A 168 -20.18 3.99 -9.33
CA GLY A 168 -20.72 2.63 -9.35
C GLY A 168 -20.00 1.76 -10.38
N VAL A 169 -18.73 1.48 -10.16
CA VAL A 169 -17.89 0.72 -11.09
C VAL A 169 -16.87 -0.14 -10.36
N VAL A 170 -16.63 -1.34 -10.88
CA VAL A 170 -15.44 -2.16 -10.60
C VAL A 170 -14.49 -2.02 -11.78
N SER A 171 -13.26 -1.67 -11.51
CA SER A 171 -12.18 -1.65 -12.51
C SER A 171 -11.33 -2.91 -12.39
N VAL A 172 -11.09 -3.59 -13.52
CA VAL A 172 -10.19 -4.73 -13.62
C VAL A 172 -8.90 -4.26 -14.28
N ILE A 173 -7.77 -4.46 -13.62
CA ILE A 173 -6.46 -3.92 -13.98
C ILE A 173 -5.54 -5.10 -14.33
N ASP A 174 -4.91 -5.05 -15.49
CA ASP A 174 -3.81 -5.96 -15.85
C ASP A 174 -2.57 -5.59 -15.03
N MET A 175 -2.07 -6.51 -14.21
CA MET A 175 -0.98 -6.27 -13.27
C MET A 175 0.42 -6.30 -13.91
N LYS A 176 0.51 -6.50 -15.24
CA LYS A 176 1.77 -6.35 -15.98
C LYS A 176 1.87 -5.01 -16.70
N THR A 177 0.76 -4.56 -17.26
CA THR A 177 0.71 -3.32 -18.04
C THR A 177 0.20 -2.13 -17.23
N TRP A 178 -0.42 -2.38 -16.06
CA TRP A 178 -1.04 -1.40 -15.17
C TRP A 178 -2.18 -0.63 -15.84
N LYS A 179 -2.83 -1.23 -16.82
CA LYS A 179 -3.97 -0.63 -17.54
C LYS A 179 -5.27 -1.33 -17.16
N ALA A 180 -6.33 -0.55 -17.09
CA ALA A 180 -7.67 -1.09 -16.98
C ALA A 180 -8.02 -1.88 -18.24
N VAL A 181 -8.37 -3.16 -18.07
CA VAL A 181 -8.79 -4.06 -19.17
C VAL A 181 -10.29 -4.24 -19.21
N LYS A 182 -10.98 -3.96 -18.12
CA LYS A 182 -12.45 -4.04 -18.05
C LYS A 182 -12.98 -3.10 -16.97
N GLN A 183 -14.16 -2.56 -17.22
CA GLN A 183 -14.97 -1.84 -16.24
C GLN A 183 -16.36 -2.48 -16.19
N ILE A 184 -16.85 -2.71 -14.97
CA ILE A 184 -18.14 -3.40 -14.73
C ILE A 184 -18.99 -2.44 -13.91
N ALA A 185 -20.14 -2.04 -14.44
CA ALA A 185 -21.08 -1.20 -13.71
C ALA A 185 -21.67 -1.96 -12.52
N THR A 186 -21.83 -1.27 -11.40
CA THR A 186 -22.43 -1.77 -10.17
C THR A 186 -23.67 -0.97 -9.80
N ASN A 187 -24.36 -1.38 -8.74
CA ASN A 187 -25.56 -0.70 -8.24
C ASN A 187 -25.30 0.68 -7.62
N GLY A 188 -24.02 1.01 -7.40
CA GLY A 188 -23.55 2.28 -6.84
C GLY A 188 -22.10 2.16 -6.37
N PRO A 189 -21.52 3.25 -5.88
CA PRO A 189 -20.19 3.21 -5.29
C PRO A 189 -20.12 2.23 -4.13
N GLY A 190 -19.07 1.41 -4.11
CA GLY A 190 -18.83 0.37 -3.12
C GLY A 190 -17.53 0.56 -2.36
N PHE A 191 -17.45 -0.04 -1.20
CA PHE A 191 -16.28 0.06 -0.32
C PHE A 191 -15.51 -1.25 -0.26
N PHE A 192 -16.23 -2.39 -0.14
CA PHE A 192 -15.61 -3.69 0.02
C PHE A 192 -15.88 -4.62 -1.17
N MET A 193 -14.87 -5.37 -1.53
CA MET A 193 -14.94 -6.47 -2.48
C MET A 193 -14.30 -7.71 -1.88
N ARG A 194 -14.92 -8.87 -2.05
CA ARG A 194 -14.43 -10.16 -1.53
C ARG A 194 -14.71 -11.28 -2.50
N SER A 195 -13.83 -12.25 -2.50
CA SER A 195 -13.97 -13.53 -3.19
C SER A 195 -13.43 -14.65 -2.31
N HIS A 196 -13.63 -15.89 -2.73
CA HIS A 196 -13.10 -17.08 -2.08
C HIS A 196 -12.76 -18.13 -3.14
N ASP A 197 -11.70 -18.89 -2.92
CA ASP A 197 -11.20 -19.87 -3.91
C ASP A 197 -12.20 -20.98 -4.27
N ALA A 198 -13.12 -21.27 -3.36
CA ALA A 198 -14.17 -22.28 -3.59
C ALA A 198 -15.37 -21.76 -4.38
N THR A 199 -15.34 -20.53 -4.90
CA THR A 199 -16.45 -19.92 -5.65
C THR A 199 -15.95 -19.17 -6.88
N PRO A 200 -16.68 -19.21 -8.01
CA PRO A 200 -16.34 -18.42 -9.20
C PRO A 200 -16.83 -16.95 -9.11
N TYR A 201 -17.36 -16.53 -7.97
CA TYR A 201 -17.96 -15.21 -7.81
C TYR A 201 -17.12 -14.30 -6.96
N ALA A 202 -17.25 -13.00 -7.20
CA ALA A 202 -16.83 -11.92 -6.34
C ALA A 202 -18.06 -11.11 -5.92
N TRP A 203 -18.10 -10.71 -4.66
CA TRP A 203 -19.16 -9.87 -4.10
C TRP A 203 -18.62 -8.47 -3.85
N ILE A 204 -19.44 -7.49 -4.17
CA ILE A 204 -19.15 -6.09 -3.93
C ILE A 204 -20.40 -5.43 -3.33
N ASP A 205 -20.20 -4.59 -2.31
CA ASP A 205 -21.27 -3.75 -1.78
C ASP A 205 -21.50 -2.50 -2.65
N SER A 206 -22.63 -1.85 -2.42
CA SER A 206 -23.01 -0.58 -3.01
C SER A 206 -23.31 0.47 -1.93
N MET A 207 -22.66 0.32 -0.76
CA MET A 207 -23.01 1.04 0.48
C MET A 207 -22.90 2.55 0.40
N MET A 208 -22.15 3.07 -0.57
CA MET A 208 -21.99 4.50 -0.81
C MET A 208 -23.01 5.06 -1.81
N GLY A 209 -23.91 4.23 -2.33
CA GLY A 209 -24.90 4.57 -3.34
C GLY A 209 -26.36 4.54 -2.85
N PRO A 210 -27.31 4.89 -3.73
CA PRO A 210 -28.73 4.86 -3.41
C PRO A 210 -29.29 3.44 -3.19
N ARG A 211 -28.60 2.42 -3.71
CA ARG A 211 -28.97 1.00 -3.57
C ARG A 211 -28.07 0.28 -2.56
N LYS A 212 -27.80 0.94 -1.43
CA LYS A 212 -26.87 0.50 -0.38
C LYS A 212 -27.20 -0.85 0.27
N ASP A 213 -28.41 -1.34 0.09
CA ASP A 213 -28.89 -2.62 0.65
C ASP A 213 -28.69 -3.78 -0.35
N THR A 214 -27.89 -3.59 -1.41
CA THR A 214 -27.60 -4.60 -2.43
C THR A 214 -26.12 -4.95 -2.50
N LEU A 215 -25.87 -6.21 -2.88
CA LEU A 215 -24.57 -6.73 -3.29
C LEU A 215 -24.57 -7.00 -4.78
#